data_6a847a4a781fe34ca7711536c8d1fa68
#
_entry.id   6a847a4a781fe34ca7711536c8d1fa68
#
_cell.length_a   1.000
_cell.length_b   1.000
_cell.length_c   1.000
_cell.angle_alpha   90.00
_cell.angle_beta   90.00
_cell.angle_gamma   90.00
#
_symmetry.space_group_name_H-M   'P 1'
#
loop_
_entity.id
_entity.type
_entity.pdbx_description
1 polymer ?
#
loop_
_entity_poly.entity_id
_entity_poly.type
_entity_poly.pdbx_seq_one_letter_code
_entity_poly.pdbx_strand_id
1 'polypeptide(L)'
;MWLGNNEVYKDIVTLTQQLLTHQRDFDYINDDAFTEALTIGPGYLENKSGQRYETLIIPSSDVISASAWKVIETFSSRGGKVLFWGRKPASFIDKSFTAPGSLSDLTNSRIEPSTRWTARVSSSLPEPEMKIISPANDSIRYTRRVMPDGDLYFIFNEGNKATEFTADFDKVGVVKEWNATDGTLQPINATIVNNRTRLTIKLEAWESKLISIGKNNREYNIKEYGVKGNGYSETATLQRIINEAAHNGGGTIVIPAGEYLSGALFFPRGVDLRIEKNAKLISTVDPNEFPVIPTRFEGIEKRWRCAFLNFDHSDGVKVYGEGVIDGKGVEWKKIPFGNSGRPRLLCFTDCPGGKISGLKMINQASW
;
A
#
# COMPACT_ATOMS: atom_id res chain seq x y z
N MET A 1 11.28 -34.11 -19.11
CA MET A 1 11.97 -35.07 -18.22
C MET A 1 13.00 -34.29 -17.40
N TRP A 2 12.68 -33.97 -16.18
CA TRP A 2 13.54 -33.23 -15.28
C TRP A 2 14.62 -34.17 -14.73
N LEU A 3 15.80 -34.15 -15.28
CA LEU A 3 16.95 -34.83 -14.70
C LEU A 3 17.50 -33.93 -13.60
N GLY A 4 16.95 -34.07 -12.40
CA GLY A 4 17.10 -33.13 -11.33
C GLY A 4 18.52 -33.03 -10.79
N ASN A 5 19.09 -31.84 -10.88
CA ASN A 5 20.06 -31.41 -9.90
C ASN A 5 19.31 -31.28 -8.56
N ASN A 6 19.58 -32.19 -7.62
CA ASN A 6 18.93 -32.24 -6.31
C ASN A 6 19.04 -30.90 -5.52
N GLU A 7 20.08 -30.13 -5.77
CA GLU A 7 20.29 -28.83 -5.13
C GLU A 7 19.28 -27.78 -5.61
N VAL A 8 19.05 -27.66 -6.93
CA VAL A 8 18.08 -26.73 -7.51
C VAL A 8 16.67 -27.00 -6.97
N TYR A 9 16.28 -28.29 -6.93
CA TYR A 9 14.99 -28.67 -6.37
C TYR A 9 14.86 -28.32 -4.89
N LYS A 10 15.90 -28.56 -4.09
CA LYS A 10 15.93 -28.17 -2.66
C LYS A 10 15.80 -26.67 -2.48
N ASP A 11 16.50 -25.89 -3.30
CA ASP A 11 16.44 -24.43 -3.23
C ASP A 11 15.05 -23.90 -3.57
N ILE A 12 14.35 -24.45 -4.56
CA ILE A 12 12.96 -24.09 -4.88
C ILE A 12 12.03 -24.42 -3.72
N VAL A 13 12.12 -25.63 -3.17
CA VAL A 13 11.29 -26.06 -2.03
C VAL A 13 11.55 -25.17 -0.81
N THR A 14 12.83 -24.93 -0.50
CA THR A 14 13.21 -24.07 0.63
C THR A 14 12.70 -22.65 0.44
N LEU A 15 12.88 -22.07 -0.74
CA LEU A 15 12.37 -20.74 -1.07
C LEU A 15 10.84 -20.66 -0.88
N THR A 16 10.12 -21.64 -1.43
CA THR A 16 8.65 -21.71 -1.31
C THR A 16 8.22 -21.75 0.15
N GLN A 17 8.84 -22.61 0.95
CA GLN A 17 8.55 -22.70 2.38
C GLN A 17 8.85 -21.38 3.10
N GLN A 18 9.97 -20.72 2.78
CA GLN A 18 10.33 -19.44 3.38
C GLN A 18 9.33 -18.33 3.00
N LEU A 19 8.91 -18.25 1.75
CA LEU A 19 7.90 -17.27 1.30
C LEU A 19 6.58 -17.48 2.06
N LEU A 20 6.10 -18.71 2.15
CA LEU A 20 4.88 -19.05 2.89
C LEU A 20 4.99 -18.75 4.38
N THR A 21 6.11 -19.12 5.02
CA THR A 21 6.35 -18.87 6.45
C THR A 21 6.37 -17.38 6.79
N HIS A 22 6.85 -16.54 5.84
CA HIS A 22 6.90 -15.09 6.01
C HIS A 22 5.71 -14.36 5.37
N GLN A 23 4.62 -15.07 5.10
CA GLN A 23 3.37 -14.57 4.54
C GLN A 23 3.56 -13.75 3.25
N ARG A 24 4.49 -14.20 2.37
CA ARG A 24 4.69 -13.58 1.06
C ARG A 24 3.86 -14.31 0.02
N ASP A 25 3.01 -13.59 -0.66
CA ASP A 25 2.30 -14.10 -1.82
C ASP A 25 3.21 -14.11 -3.05
N PHE A 26 3.08 -15.11 -3.91
CA PHE A 26 3.94 -15.28 -5.09
C PHE A 26 3.28 -16.18 -6.14
N ASP A 27 3.71 -15.99 -7.38
CA ASP A 27 3.38 -16.87 -8.49
C ASP A 27 4.65 -17.52 -9.06
N TYR A 28 4.50 -18.75 -9.56
CA TYR A 28 5.54 -19.39 -10.34
C TYR A 28 5.40 -19.03 -11.82
N ILE A 29 6.53 -18.76 -12.46
CA ILE A 29 6.60 -18.56 -13.89
C ILE A 29 7.64 -19.50 -14.51
N ASN A 30 7.40 -19.92 -15.74
CA ASN A 30 8.36 -20.63 -16.58
C ASN A 30 8.95 -19.70 -17.63
N ASP A 31 9.96 -20.15 -18.37
CA ASP A 31 10.67 -19.36 -19.36
C ASP A 31 9.75 -18.78 -20.45
N ASP A 32 8.76 -19.53 -20.92
CA ASP A 32 7.84 -19.06 -21.95
C ASP A 32 6.92 -17.94 -21.45
N ALA A 33 6.53 -17.98 -20.17
CA ALA A 33 5.68 -16.97 -19.57
C ALA A 33 6.33 -15.57 -19.55
N PHE A 34 7.67 -15.48 -19.52
CA PHE A 34 8.35 -14.18 -19.61
C PHE A 34 8.02 -13.43 -20.90
N THR A 35 7.85 -14.13 -22.00
CA THR A 35 7.58 -13.52 -23.31
C THR A 35 6.10 -13.52 -23.70
N GLU A 36 5.30 -14.44 -23.17
CA GLU A 36 3.92 -14.67 -23.60
C GLU A 36 2.87 -14.13 -22.63
N ALA A 37 3.20 -14.04 -21.35
CA ALA A 37 2.24 -13.76 -20.29
C ALA A 37 2.50 -12.48 -19.50
N LEU A 38 3.69 -11.87 -19.64
CA LEU A 38 4.09 -10.70 -18.85
C LEU A 38 4.33 -9.48 -19.72
N THR A 39 3.99 -8.32 -19.17
CA THR A 39 4.41 -7.00 -19.68
C THR A 39 5.33 -6.32 -18.67
N ILE A 40 6.27 -5.48 -19.16
CA ILE A 40 7.26 -4.81 -18.31
C ILE A 40 6.87 -3.34 -18.15
N GLY A 41 6.49 -2.96 -16.93
CA GLY A 41 6.29 -1.58 -16.53
C GLY A 41 7.52 -0.96 -15.85
N PRO A 42 7.40 0.29 -15.36
CA PRO A 42 8.43 0.94 -14.58
C PRO A 42 8.55 0.29 -13.18
N GLY A 43 9.56 -0.55 -12.98
CA GLY A 43 9.80 -1.24 -11.71
C GLY A 43 8.93 -2.47 -11.42
N TYR A 44 8.08 -2.91 -12.36
CA TYR A 44 7.23 -4.08 -12.17
C TYR A 44 7.06 -4.92 -13.43
N LEU A 45 6.75 -6.19 -13.23
CA LEU A 45 6.17 -7.10 -14.21
C LEU A 45 4.65 -7.18 -13.97
N GLU A 46 3.85 -7.22 -15.03
CA GLU A 46 2.40 -7.32 -14.94
C GLU A 46 1.91 -8.52 -15.74
N ASN A 47 1.10 -9.37 -15.14
CA ASN A 47 0.49 -10.50 -15.82
C ASN A 47 -0.81 -10.10 -16.56
N LYS A 48 -1.39 -11.02 -17.32
CA LYS A 48 -2.63 -10.78 -18.10
C LYS A 48 -3.86 -10.42 -17.25
N SER A 49 -3.85 -10.72 -15.96
CA SER A 49 -4.92 -10.35 -15.03
C SER A 49 -4.73 -8.97 -14.41
N GLY A 50 -3.61 -8.28 -14.69
CA GLY A 50 -3.27 -6.98 -14.13
C GLY A 50 -2.54 -7.04 -12.78
N GLN A 51 -2.17 -8.25 -12.31
CA GLN A 51 -1.35 -8.40 -11.11
C GLN A 51 0.08 -7.94 -11.39
N ARG A 52 0.64 -7.14 -10.46
CA ARG A 52 1.98 -6.56 -10.57
C ARG A 52 2.95 -7.17 -9.57
N TYR A 53 4.18 -7.41 -10.04
CA TYR A 53 5.28 -8.00 -9.29
C TYR A 53 6.50 -7.09 -9.37
N GLU A 54 6.93 -6.56 -8.23
CA GLU A 54 8.10 -5.65 -8.16
C GLU A 54 9.41 -6.40 -7.98
N THR A 55 9.35 -7.66 -7.56
CA THR A 55 10.52 -8.49 -7.31
C THR A 55 10.39 -9.82 -8.03
N LEU A 56 11.41 -10.15 -8.79
CA LEU A 56 11.61 -11.46 -9.40
C LEU A 56 12.63 -12.24 -8.58
N ILE A 57 12.26 -13.44 -8.11
CA ILE A 57 13.18 -14.33 -7.41
C ILE A 57 13.54 -15.49 -8.33
N ILE A 58 14.82 -15.65 -8.58
CA ILE A 58 15.37 -16.74 -9.42
C ILE A 58 16.07 -17.72 -8.48
N PRO A 59 15.53 -18.92 -8.27
CA PRO A 59 16.21 -19.96 -7.51
C PRO A 59 17.49 -20.40 -8.23
N SER A 60 18.38 -21.06 -7.51
CA SER A 60 19.62 -21.59 -8.09
C SER A 60 19.37 -22.31 -9.41
N SER A 61 20.04 -21.87 -10.44
CA SER A 61 20.02 -22.55 -11.75
C SER A 61 21.40 -22.44 -12.40
N ASP A 62 21.71 -23.39 -13.29
CA ASP A 62 22.98 -23.38 -14.01
C ASP A 62 22.86 -22.55 -15.29
N VAL A 63 21.68 -22.59 -15.90
CA VAL A 63 21.40 -21.94 -17.17
C VAL A 63 19.98 -21.35 -17.15
N ILE A 64 19.76 -20.34 -18.00
CA ILE A 64 18.45 -19.74 -18.22
C ILE A 64 18.24 -19.55 -19.74
N SER A 65 17.01 -19.44 -20.23
CA SER A 65 16.79 -19.18 -21.65
C SER A 65 17.21 -17.76 -22.03
N ALA A 66 17.71 -17.59 -23.25
CA ALA A 66 18.12 -16.29 -23.79
C ALA A 66 16.93 -15.28 -23.82
N SER A 67 15.74 -15.78 -24.14
CA SER A 67 14.51 -14.96 -24.18
C SER A 67 14.12 -14.47 -22.78
N ALA A 68 14.12 -15.34 -21.77
CA ALA A 68 13.84 -14.96 -20.38
C ALA A 68 14.89 -13.97 -19.87
N TRP A 69 16.19 -14.20 -20.14
CA TRP A 69 17.25 -13.29 -19.69
C TRP A 69 17.05 -11.87 -20.24
N LYS A 70 16.71 -11.71 -21.50
CA LYS A 70 16.45 -10.40 -22.13
C LYS A 70 15.30 -9.65 -21.43
N VAL A 71 14.26 -10.36 -21.02
CA VAL A 71 13.15 -9.77 -20.26
C VAL A 71 13.63 -9.35 -18.87
N ILE A 72 14.42 -10.17 -18.21
CA ILE A 72 14.99 -9.89 -16.87
C ILE A 72 15.92 -8.67 -16.90
N GLU A 73 16.78 -8.56 -17.92
CA GLU A 73 17.62 -7.36 -18.16
C GLU A 73 16.77 -6.09 -18.28
N THR A 74 15.73 -6.14 -19.12
CA THR A 74 14.82 -5.02 -19.33
C THR A 74 14.08 -4.66 -18.05
N PHE A 75 13.60 -5.63 -17.30
CA PHE A 75 12.94 -5.44 -16.01
C PHE A 75 13.86 -4.77 -15.00
N SER A 76 15.08 -5.29 -14.85
CA SER A 76 16.09 -4.75 -13.94
C SER A 76 16.48 -3.32 -14.31
N SER A 77 16.67 -3.01 -15.60
CA SER A 77 17.02 -1.66 -16.08
C SER A 77 15.91 -0.64 -15.87
N ARG A 78 14.65 -1.09 -15.80
CA ARG A 78 13.47 -0.26 -15.51
C ARG A 78 13.17 -0.12 -14.00
N GLY A 79 14.08 -0.57 -13.14
CA GLY A 79 13.97 -0.45 -11.68
C GLY A 79 13.40 -1.66 -10.95
N GLY A 80 13.02 -2.71 -11.68
CA GLY A 80 12.56 -3.98 -11.08
C GLY A 80 13.67 -4.68 -10.30
N LYS A 81 13.33 -5.31 -9.19
CA LYS A 81 14.29 -5.99 -8.30
C LYS A 81 14.47 -7.44 -8.72
N VAL A 82 15.71 -7.89 -8.86
CA VAL A 82 16.05 -9.30 -9.15
C VAL A 82 16.84 -9.90 -8.00
N LEU A 83 16.31 -10.97 -7.43
CA LEU A 83 16.93 -11.71 -6.33
C LEU A 83 17.32 -13.10 -6.81
N PHE A 84 18.61 -13.43 -6.77
CA PHE A 84 19.08 -14.79 -6.98
C PHE A 84 19.12 -15.51 -5.64
N TRP A 85 18.32 -16.56 -5.52
CA TRP A 85 18.25 -17.38 -4.32
C TRP A 85 19.22 -18.56 -4.45
N GLY A 86 20.37 -18.45 -3.79
CA GLY A 86 21.48 -19.39 -3.89
C GLY A 86 22.56 -18.90 -4.85
N ARG A 87 22.43 -19.17 -6.14
CA ARG A 87 23.41 -18.77 -7.13
C ARG A 87 22.79 -18.17 -8.40
N LYS A 88 23.49 -17.25 -9.02
CA LYS A 88 23.16 -16.73 -10.35
C LYS A 88 23.44 -17.79 -11.40
N PRO A 89 22.65 -17.93 -12.47
CA PRO A 89 22.98 -18.75 -13.62
C PRO A 89 24.36 -18.39 -14.21
N ALA A 90 25.07 -19.37 -14.71
CA ALA A 90 26.39 -19.17 -15.32
C ALA A 90 26.29 -18.65 -16.76
N SER A 91 25.23 -19.06 -17.49
CA SER A 91 25.06 -18.73 -18.90
C SER A 91 23.60 -18.77 -19.31
N PHE A 92 23.27 -18.19 -20.46
CA PHE A 92 22.01 -18.44 -21.12
C PHE A 92 22.17 -19.40 -22.29
N ILE A 93 21.09 -20.09 -22.64
CA ILE A 93 21.01 -21.02 -23.77
C ILE A 93 19.82 -20.64 -24.64
N ASP A 94 20.01 -20.68 -25.97
CA ASP A 94 18.91 -20.54 -26.93
C ASP A 94 18.10 -21.85 -27.06
N LYS A 95 16.98 -21.80 -27.78
CA LYS A 95 16.13 -22.98 -28.02
C LYS A 95 16.82 -24.10 -28.79
N SER A 96 17.89 -23.81 -29.50
CA SER A 96 18.67 -24.81 -30.26
C SER A 96 19.74 -25.53 -29.43
N PHE A 97 20.02 -25.04 -28.24
CA PHE A 97 21.05 -25.57 -27.32
C PHE A 97 22.45 -25.61 -27.96
N THR A 98 22.72 -24.74 -28.93
CA THR A 98 23.95 -24.84 -29.76
C THR A 98 25.15 -24.12 -29.14
N ALA A 99 24.92 -23.02 -28.40
CA ALA A 99 26.02 -22.33 -27.73
C ALA A 99 25.53 -21.58 -26.47
N PRO A 100 26.24 -21.73 -25.34
CA PRO A 100 25.96 -20.93 -24.17
C PRO A 100 26.43 -19.49 -24.41
N GLY A 101 25.58 -18.51 -24.07
CA GLY A 101 25.93 -17.10 -24.09
C GLY A 101 26.28 -16.57 -22.70
N SER A 102 27.09 -15.52 -22.66
CA SER A 102 27.44 -14.84 -21.41
C SER A 102 26.31 -13.98 -20.90
N LEU A 103 26.06 -14.01 -19.60
CA LEU A 103 25.07 -13.16 -18.94
C LEU A 103 25.66 -11.77 -18.67
N SER A 104 24.90 -10.76 -19.03
CA SER A 104 25.17 -9.38 -18.65
C SER A 104 24.99 -9.13 -17.15
N ASP A 105 25.55 -8.05 -16.66
CA ASP A 105 25.26 -7.59 -15.30
C ASP A 105 23.91 -6.88 -15.24
N LEU A 106 23.15 -7.16 -14.19
CA LEU A 106 21.86 -6.55 -13.95
C LEU A 106 22.03 -5.32 -13.04
N THR A 107 21.35 -4.24 -13.39
CA THR A 107 21.46 -2.95 -12.67
C THR A 107 20.92 -3.04 -11.23
N ASN A 108 19.85 -3.81 -11.01
CA ASN A 108 19.19 -3.93 -9.71
C ASN A 108 19.02 -5.40 -9.31
N SER A 109 20.15 -6.04 -9.03
CA SER A 109 20.16 -7.45 -8.64
C SER A 109 21.06 -7.74 -7.45
N ARG A 110 20.75 -8.84 -6.75
CA ARG A 110 21.59 -9.37 -5.66
C ARG A 110 21.49 -10.88 -5.56
N ILE A 111 22.50 -11.48 -4.91
CA ILE A 111 22.52 -12.90 -4.59
C ILE A 111 22.31 -13.03 -3.08
N GLU A 112 21.38 -13.89 -2.67
CA GLU A 112 21.11 -14.22 -1.28
C GLU A 112 21.33 -15.73 -1.04
N PRO A 113 21.78 -16.13 0.15
CA PRO A 113 22.02 -17.55 0.44
C PRO A 113 20.70 -18.35 0.46
N SER A 114 20.68 -19.52 -0.17
CA SER A 114 19.49 -20.39 -0.23
C SER A 114 19.18 -21.12 1.09
N THR A 115 20.07 -21.01 2.08
CA THR A 115 19.96 -21.78 3.32
C THR A 115 19.11 -21.13 4.40
N ARG A 116 18.84 -19.83 4.31
CA ARG A 116 18.10 -19.11 5.34
C ARG A 116 17.46 -17.82 4.83
N TRP A 117 16.33 -17.48 5.42
CA TRP A 117 15.72 -16.17 5.28
C TRP A 117 16.49 -15.13 6.10
N THR A 118 16.81 -13.99 5.52
CA THR A 118 17.55 -12.92 6.18
C THR A 118 16.70 -11.65 6.26
N ALA A 119 17.04 -10.74 7.17
CA ALA A 119 16.42 -9.41 7.22
C ALA A 119 16.61 -8.65 5.89
N ARG A 120 17.71 -8.93 5.19
CA ARG A 120 18.01 -8.34 3.88
C ARG A 120 17.07 -8.87 2.78
N VAL A 121 16.70 -10.15 2.81
CA VAL A 121 15.66 -10.70 1.93
C VAL A 121 14.33 -10.05 2.25
N SER A 122 13.93 -9.99 3.51
CA SER A 122 12.68 -9.33 3.93
C SER A 122 12.58 -7.88 3.44
N SER A 123 13.64 -7.10 3.58
CA SER A 123 13.66 -5.69 3.13
C SER A 123 13.68 -5.50 1.61
N SER A 124 13.92 -6.58 0.85
CA SER A 124 13.92 -6.54 -0.61
C SER A 124 12.54 -6.80 -1.21
N LEU A 125 11.66 -7.37 -0.40
CA LEU A 125 10.30 -7.74 -0.81
C LEU A 125 9.31 -6.70 -0.28
N PRO A 126 8.18 -6.50 -0.95
CA PRO A 126 7.07 -5.72 -0.41
C PRO A 126 6.64 -6.27 0.96
N GLU A 127 6.15 -5.42 1.84
CA GLU A 127 5.54 -5.91 3.10
C GLU A 127 4.35 -6.81 2.78
N PRO A 128 4.13 -7.90 3.56
CA PRO A 128 3.01 -8.79 3.30
C PRO A 128 1.68 -8.10 3.58
N GLU A 129 0.68 -8.43 2.81
CA GLU A 129 -0.68 -7.90 2.97
C GLU A 129 -1.30 -8.34 4.30
N MET A 130 -0.99 -9.55 4.77
CA MET A 130 -1.24 -9.99 6.14
C MET A 130 0.11 -10.38 6.76
N LYS A 131 0.48 -9.73 7.87
CA LYS A 131 1.74 -9.95 8.58
C LYS A 131 1.46 -10.48 9.98
N ILE A 132 1.90 -11.68 10.28
CA ILE A 132 1.82 -12.22 11.64
C ILE A 132 2.83 -11.48 12.53
N ILE A 133 2.32 -10.90 13.61
CA ILE A 133 3.11 -10.11 14.55
C ILE A 133 3.58 -10.96 15.73
N SER A 134 2.69 -11.78 16.30
CA SER A 134 2.99 -12.61 17.47
C SER A 134 1.88 -13.62 17.76
N PRO A 135 2.22 -14.82 18.20
CA PRO A 135 3.52 -15.46 18.05
C PRO A 135 3.81 -15.81 16.60
N ALA A 136 5.09 -15.99 16.26
CA ALA A 136 5.44 -16.50 14.92
C ALA A 136 4.82 -17.89 14.69
N ASN A 137 4.21 -18.08 13.53
CA ASN A 137 3.52 -19.30 13.18
C ASN A 137 3.71 -19.64 11.72
N ASP A 138 4.26 -20.80 11.44
CA ASP A 138 4.57 -21.30 10.10
C ASP A 138 3.47 -22.19 9.50
N SER A 139 2.41 -22.45 10.27
CA SER A 139 1.25 -23.25 9.82
C SER A 139 0.10 -22.39 9.27
N ILE A 140 0.20 -21.09 9.37
CA ILE A 140 -0.86 -20.19 8.89
C ILE A 140 -0.59 -19.83 7.44
N ARG A 141 -1.62 -20.04 6.62
CA ARG A 141 -1.68 -19.61 5.22
C ARG A 141 -2.83 -18.64 5.02
N TYR A 142 -2.71 -17.79 4.03
CA TYR A 142 -3.83 -16.95 3.61
C TYR A 142 -3.81 -16.74 2.09
N THR A 143 -4.95 -16.40 1.59
CA THR A 143 -5.11 -15.79 0.27
C THR A 143 -6.02 -14.57 0.38
N ARG A 144 -5.75 -13.54 -0.41
CA ARG A 144 -6.51 -12.29 -0.44
C ARG A 144 -7.27 -12.18 -1.75
N ARG A 145 -8.49 -11.66 -1.66
CA ARG A 145 -9.28 -11.25 -2.80
C ARG A 145 -9.69 -9.79 -2.64
N VAL A 146 -9.32 -8.97 -3.61
CA VAL A 146 -9.75 -7.56 -3.67
C VAL A 146 -11.20 -7.53 -4.13
N MET A 147 -12.05 -6.84 -3.36
CA MET A 147 -13.47 -6.65 -3.63
C MET A 147 -13.75 -5.15 -3.84
N PRO A 148 -14.86 -4.77 -4.49
CA PRO A 148 -15.19 -3.35 -4.71
C PRO A 148 -15.24 -2.51 -3.43
N ASP A 149 -15.68 -3.10 -2.31
CA ASP A 149 -15.91 -2.40 -1.04
C ASP A 149 -14.93 -2.82 0.06
N GLY A 150 -13.84 -3.49 -0.28
CA GLY A 150 -12.84 -3.93 0.70
C GLY A 150 -12.05 -5.14 0.23
N ASP A 151 -11.48 -5.86 1.16
CA ASP A 151 -10.69 -7.05 0.90
C ASP A 151 -11.25 -8.24 1.68
N LEU A 152 -11.21 -9.40 1.09
CA LEU A 152 -11.58 -10.67 1.71
C LEU A 152 -10.32 -11.52 1.87
N TYR A 153 -10.06 -11.95 3.09
CA TYR A 153 -8.96 -12.84 3.45
C TYR A 153 -9.52 -14.21 3.82
N PHE A 154 -9.11 -15.24 3.10
CA PHE A 154 -9.29 -16.62 3.52
C PHE A 154 -8.03 -17.03 4.28
N ILE A 155 -8.16 -17.31 5.57
CA ILE A 155 -7.06 -17.65 6.46
C ILE A 155 -7.24 -19.08 6.94
N PHE A 156 -6.18 -19.87 6.85
CA PHE A 156 -6.22 -21.29 7.08
C PHE A 156 -5.06 -21.73 7.99
N ASN A 157 -5.36 -22.55 9.00
CA ASN A 157 -4.38 -23.26 9.82
C ASN A 157 -4.15 -24.66 9.24
N GLU A 158 -3.03 -24.91 8.57
CA GLU A 158 -2.65 -26.22 8.07
C GLU A 158 -1.98 -27.12 9.13
N GLY A 159 -1.85 -26.61 10.35
CA GLY A 159 -1.28 -27.33 11.48
C GLY A 159 -2.30 -28.23 12.18
N ASN A 160 -1.81 -29.22 12.88
CA ASN A 160 -2.59 -30.20 13.66
C ASN A 160 -2.90 -29.74 15.11
N LYS A 161 -2.70 -28.47 15.43
CA LYS A 161 -2.97 -27.87 16.73
C LYS A 161 -3.70 -26.57 16.57
N ALA A 162 -4.55 -26.26 17.54
CA ALA A 162 -5.14 -24.92 17.65
C ALA A 162 -4.06 -23.86 17.84
N THR A 163 -4.27 -22.71 17.25
CA THR A 163 -3.37 -21.56 17.35
C THR A 163 -4.12 -20.26 17.50
N GLU A 164 -3.54 -19.35 18.24
CA GLU A 164 -3.98 -17.97 18.33
C GLU A 164 -2.81 -17.07 18.00
N PHE A 165 -3.04 -16.09 17.14
CA PHE A 165 -2.01 -15.17 16.68
C PHE A 165 -2.58 -13.78 16.43
N THR A 166 -1.74 -12.77 16.52
CA THR A 166 -2.07 -11.39 16.14
C THR A 166 -1.44 -11.09 14.78
N ALA A 167 -2.22 -10.53 13.86
CA ALA A 167 -1.76 -10.14 12.55
C ALA A 167 -2.16 -8.70 12.21
N ASP A 168 -1.31 -8.04 11.42
CA ASP A 168 -1.56 -6.75 10.80
C ASP A 168 -1.93 -6.94 9.33
N PHE A 169 -3.05 -6.38 8.93
CA PHE A 169 -3.56 -6.43 7.55
C PHE A 169 -3.30 -5.10 6.86
N ASP A 170 -2.80 -5.15 5.65
CA ASP A 170 -2.54 -3.95 4.83
C ASP A 170 -3.84 -3.38 4.23
N LYS A 171 -4.78 -3.11 5.11
CA LYS A 171 -6.07 -2.47 4.84
C LYS A 171 -6.57 -1.81 6.11
N VAL A 172 -7.12 -0.61 6.00
CA VAL A 172 -7.83 0.06 7.09
C VAL A 172 -9.32 -0.04 6.81
N GLY A 173 -10.09 -0.54 7.79
CA GLY A 173 -11.52 -0.71 7.60
C GLY A 173 -12.24 -1.42 8.74
N VAL A 174 -13.54 -1.62 8.56
CA VAL A 174 -14.37 -2.42 9.46
C VAL A 174 -14.14 -3.89 9.19
N VAL A 175 -13.87 -4.65 10.23
CA VAL A 175 -13.60 -6.08 10.14
C VAL A 175 -14.87 -6.89 10.43
N LYS A 176 -15.11 -7.87 9.57
CA LYS A 176 -16.21 -8.84 9.76
C LYS A 176 -15.74 -10.25 9.43
N GLU A 177 -16.19 -11.22 10.21
CA GLU A 177 -16.06 -12.64 9.88
C GLU A 177 -17.27 -13.09 9.06
N TRP A 178 -17.03 -13.79 7.96
CA TRP A 178 -18.07 -14.43 7.17
C TRP A 178 -18.25 -15.86 7.62
N ASN A 179 -19.47 -16.22 7.99
CA ASN A 179 -19.85 -17.61 8.15
C ASN A 179 -20.07 -18.22 6.76
N ALA A 180 -19.21 -19.15 6.37
CA ALA A 180 -19.27 -19.80 5.07
C ALA A 180 -20.52 -20.69 4.90
N THR A 181 -21.19 -21.09 6.00
CA THR A 181 -22.34 -22.00 5.97
C THR A 181 -23.64 -21.27 5.61
N ASP A 182 -23.85 -20.08 6.17
CA ASP A 182 -25.12 -19.35 6.05
C ASP A 182 -24.94 -17.94 5.43
N GLY A 183 -23.71 -17.54 5.15
CA GLY A 183 -23.38 -16.23 4.56
C GLY A 183 -23.53 -15.04 5.52
N THR A 184 -23.75 -15.28 6.81
CA THR A 184 -23.87 -14.19 7.78
C THR A 184 -22.53 -13.51 8.03
N LEU A 185 -22.59 -12.21 8.38
CA LEU A 185 -21.44 -11.37 8.67
C LEU A 185 -21.49 -10.94 10.13
N GLN A 186 -20.47 -11.31 10.90
CA GLN A 186 -20.33 -10.93 12.30
C GLN A 186 -19.18 -9.91 12.45
N PRO A 187 -19.44 -8.73 13.07
CA PRO A 187 -18.38 -7.76 13.31
C PRO A 187 -17.35 -8.31 14.28
N ILE A 188 -16.09 -8.02 14.02
CA ILE A 188 -14.95 -8.37 14.89
C ILE A 188 -14.27 -7.09 15.36
N ASN A 189 -13.92 -7.04 16.64
CA ASN A 189 -13.13 -5.96 17.20
C ASN A 189 -11.71 -6.00 16.64
N ALA A 190 -11.28 -4.90 16.08
CA ALA A 190 -9.94 -4.70 15.55
C ALA A 190 -9.41 -3.32 15.99
N THR A 191 -8.10 -3.15 15.93
CA THR A 191 -7.46 -1.87 16.21
C THR A 191 -6.67 -1.40 14.99
N ILE A 192 -6.53 -0.08 14.83
CA ILE A 192 -5.67 0.48 13.79
C ILE A 192 -4.32 0.82 14.39
N VAL A 193 -3.28 0.20 13.87
CA VAL A 193 -1.88 0.39 14.32
C VAL A 193 -1.01 0.65 13.10
N ASN A 194 -0.28 1.75 13.08
CA ASN A 194 0.61 2.11 11.97
C ASN A 194 -0.07 2.02 10.60
N ASN A 195 -1.30 2.55 10.50
CA ASN A 195 -2.09 2.57 9.27
C ASN A 195 -2.45 1.18 8.71
N ARG A 196 -2.47 0.15 9.58
CA ARG A 196 -2.87 -1.23 9.30
C ARG A 196 -3.94 -1.68 10.29
N THR A 197 -4.82 -2.56 9.88
CA THR A 197 -5.81 -3.17 10.78
C THR A 197 -5.15 -4.32 11.53
N ARG A 198 -5.15 -4.25 12.86
CA ARG A 198 -4.63 -5.31 13.74
C ARG A 198 -5.75 -6.14 14.31
N LEU A 199 -5.62 -7.45 14.21
CA LEU A 199 -6.60 -8.44 14.62
C LEU A 199 -5.93 -9.63 15.31
N THR A 200 -6.54 -10.12 16.40
CA THR A 200 -6.19 -11.40 17.01
C THR A 200 -7.14 -12.47 16.49
N ILE A 201 -6.60 -13.55 15.95
CA ILE A 201 -7.34 -14.63 15.29
C ILE A 201 -7.01 -15.94 16.00
N LYS A 202 -8.07 -16.69 16.36
CA LYS A 202 -7.95 -18.06 16.86
C LYS A 202 -8.47 -19.02 15.79
N LEU A 203 -7.68 -20.05 15.50
CA LEU A 203 -8.04 -21.14 14.58
C LEU A 203 -7.76 -22.48 15.27
N GLU A 204 -8.72 -23.39 15.17
CA GLU A 204 -8.51 -24.79 15.56
C GLU A 204 -7.61 -25.49 14.54
N ALA A 205 -7.21 -26.72 14.82
CA ALA A 205 -6.47 -27.53 13.86
C ALA A 205 -7.30 -27.69 12.57
N TRP A 206 -6.66 -27.40 11.42
CA TRP A 206 -7.30 -27.50 10.08
C TRP A 206 -8.49 -26.58 9.85
N GLU A 207 -8.72 -25.61 10.73
CA GLU A 207 -9.78 -24.62 10.59
C GLU A 207 -9.38 -23.51 9.62
N SER A 208 -10.40 -22.95 8.95
CA SER A 208 -10.28 -21.73 8.15
C SER A 208 -11.32 -20.69 8.54
N LYS A 209 -10.97 -19.43 8.31
CA LYS A 209 -11.87 -18.28 8.49
C LYS A 209 -11.86 -17.39 7.27
N LEU A 210 -13.01 -16.80 6.99
CA LEU A 210 -13.17 -15.75 6.00
C LEU A 210 -13.30 -14.42 6.73
N ILE A 211 -12.29 -13.56 6.60
CA ILE A 211 -12.26 -12.24 7.23
C ILE A 211 -12.35 -11.17 6.15
N SER A 212 -13.37 -10.33 6.21
CA SER A 212 -13.47 -9.16 5.36
C SER A 212 -13.03 -7.90 6.10
N ILE A 213 -12.27 -7.05 5.41
CA ILE A 213 -11.88 -5.73 5.89
C ILE A 213 -12.41 -4.73 4.86
N GLY A 214 -13.55 -4.13 5.18
CA GLY A 214 -14.28 -3.27 4.26
C GLY A 214 -14.19 -1.80 4.64
N LYS A 215 -14.53 -0.93 3.69
CA LYS A 215 -14.59 0.51 3.93
C LYS A 215 -15.60 0.82 5.02
N ASN A 216 -15.24 1.68 5.95
CA ASN A 216 -16.17 2.25 6.90
C ASN A 216 -16.99 3.34 6.19
N ASN A 217 -18.31 3.15 6.13
CA ASN A 217 -19.22 4.12 5.52
C ASN A 217 -19.76 5.15 6.54
N ARG A 218 -19.20 5.19 7.75
CA ARG A 218 -19.60 6.16 8.77
C ARG A 218 -19.27 7.58 8.32
N GLU A 219 -20.21 8.46 8.51
CA GLU A 219 -20.04 9.89 8.30
C GLU A 219 -19.76 10.59 9.63
N TYR A 220 -18.81 11.52 9.59
CA TYR A 220 -18.42 12.36 10.71
C TYR A 220 -18.74 13.80 10.35
N ASN A 221 -19.95 14.22 10.67
CA ASN A 221 -20.39 15.61 10.45
C ASN A 221 -19.71 16.51 11.48
N ILE A 222 -18.86 17.43 11.03
CA ILE A 222 -18.04 18.24 11.93
C ILE A 222 -18.85 19.08 12.94
N LYS A 223 -20.09 19.46 12.60
CA LYS A 223 -20.97 20.19 13.53
C LYS A 223 -21.34 19.38 14.75
N GLU A 224 -21.50 18.07 14.62
CA GLU A 224 -21.79 17.17 15.73
C GLU A 224 -20.65 17.09 16.75
N TYR A 225 -19.44 17.50 16.35
CA TYR A 225 -18.23 17.57 17.15
C TYR A 225 -17.88 18.97 17.65
N GLY A 226 -18.82 19.92 17.50
CA GLY A 226 -18.71 21.27 18.05
C GLY A 226 -17.96 22.28 17.17
N VAL A 227 -17.65 21.93 15.90
CA VAL A 227 -17.10 22.87 14.93
C VAL A 227 -18.14 23.91 14.56
N LYS A 228 -17.84 25.20 14.74
CA LYS A 228 -18.85 26.28 14.72
C LYS A 228 -18.86 27.08 13.42
N GLY A 229 -17.73 27.19 12.73
CA GLY A 229 -17.61 28.08 11.57
C GLY A 229 -17.79 29.56 11.95
N ASN A 230 -17.14 29.99 13.02
CA ASN A 230 -17.29 31.32 13.61
C ASN A 230 -16.14 32.27 13.26
N GLY A 231 -15.33 31.90 12.25
CA GLY A 231 -14.20 32.72 11.77
C GLY A 231 -12.90 32.54 12.54
N TYR A 232 -12.87 31.66 13.55
CA TYR A 232 -11.64 31.23 14.23
C TYR A 232 -11.10 29.96 13.61
N SER A 233 -9.78 29.74 13.74
CA SER A 233 -9.17 28.49 13.29
C SER A 233 -9.68 27.30 14.11
N GLU A 234 -10.17 26.28 13.42
CA GLU A 234 -10.69 25.04 14.00
C GLU A 234 -9.79 23.85 13.69
N THR A 235 -8.54 24.10 13.31
CA THR A 235 -7.55 23.10 12.89
C THR A 235 -7.44 21.92 13.84
N ALA A 236 -7.26 22.21 15.13
CA ALA A 236 -7.10 21.15 16.14
C ALA A 236 -8.35 20.27 16.27
N THR A 237 -9.55 20.88 16.22
CA THR A 237 -10.81 20.14 16.30
C THR A 237 -11.04 19.29 15.06
N LEU A 238 -10.83 19.86 13.88
CA LEU A 238 -10.95 19.13 12.62
C LEU A 238 -9.96 17.97 12.54
N GLN A 239 -8.69 18.19 12.92
CA GLN A 239 -7.70 17.13 12.92
C GLN A 239 -8.05 16.02 13.94
N ARG A 240 -8.61 16.36 15.09
CA ARG A 240 -9.07 15.37 16.06
C ARG A 240 -10.19 14.49 15.50
N ILE A 241 -11.16 15.07 14.78
CA ILE A 241 -12.25 14.32 14.13
C ILE A 241 -11.69 13.39 13.03
N ILE A 242 -10.76 13.89 12.23
CA ILE A 242 -10.07 13.09 11.19
C ILE A 242 -9.33 11.90 11.83
N ASN A 243 -8.60 12.14 12.94
CA ASN A 243 -7.88 11.09 13.65
C ASN A 243 -8.82 10.07 14.29
N GLU A 244 -9.97 10.52 14.84
CA GLU A 244 -11.01 9.64 15.37
C GLU A 244 -11.61 8.75 14.27
N ALA A 245 -11.92 9.32 13.11
CA ALA A 245 -12.40 8.55 11.96
C ALA A 245 -11.38 7.48 11.55
N ALA A 246 -10.10 7.85 11.45
CA ALA A 246 -9.03 6.91 11.12
C ALA A 246 -8.91 5.77 12.15
N HIS A 247 -8.95 6.11 13.44
CA HIS A 247 -8.91 5.12 14.53
C HIS A 247 -10.08 4.13 14.49
N ASN A 248 -11.23 4.59 14.04
CA ASN A 248 -12.45 3.76 13.90
C ASN A 248 -12.53 3.02 12.54
N GLY A 249 -11.41 2.85 11.84
CA GLY A 249 -11.37 2.11 10.57
C GLY A 249 -11.76 2.95 9.35
N GLY A 250 -11.62 4.26 9.42
CA GLY A 250 -11.93 5.18 8.32
C GLY A 250 -13.33 5.78 8.39
N GLY A 251 -13.76 6.34 7.27
CA GLY A 251 -15.07 6.98 7.11
C GLY A 251 -15.00 8.26 6.28
N THR A 252 -16.08 9.03 6.29
CA THR A 252 -16.14 10.29 5.54
C THR A 252 -16.27 11.46 6.49
N ILE A 253 -15.32 12.38 6.45
CA ILE A 253 -15.45 13.68 7.11
C ILE A 253 -16.39 14.54 6.27
N VAL A 254 -17.45 15.02 6.88
CA VAL A 254 -18.48 15.84 6.23
C VAL A 254 -18.36 17.27 6.71
N ILE A 255 -18.10 18.17 5.76
CA ILE A 255 -18.11 19.62 5.96
C ILE A 255 -19.46 20.13 5.45
N PRO A 256 -20.45 20.37 6.33
CA PRO A 256 -21.76 20.85 5.93
C PRO A 256 -21.75 22.34 5.60
N ALA A 257 -22.86 22.85 5.07
CA ALA A 257 -23.01 24.27 4.73
C ALA A 257 -22.51 25.21 5.85
N GLY A 258 -21.67 26.18 5.49
CA GLY A 258 -21.00 27.13 6.39
C GLY A 258 -19.58 27.45 5.92
N GLU A 259 -18.93 28.36 6.61
CA GLU A 259 -17.52 28.73 6.36
C GLU A 259 -16.64 28.29 7.53
N TYR A 260 -15.63 27.51 7.26
CA TYR A 260 -14.75 26.88 8.25
C TYR A 260 -13.31 27.23 7.97
N LEU A 261 -12.64 27.84 8.95
CA LEU A 261 -11.25 28.26 8.85
C LEU A 261 -10.35 27.19 9.48
N SER A 262 -9.33 26.77 8.77
CA SER A 262 -8.39 25.75 9.25
C SER A 262 -6.98 25.96 8.68
N GLY A 263 -5.97 25.57 9.45
CA GLY A 263 -4.63 25.30 8.97
C GLY A 263 -4.54 23.95 8.24
N ALA A 264 -3.34 23.43 8.14
CA ALA A 264 -3.10 22.16 7.45
C ALA A 264 -3.83 21.00 8.12
N LEU A 265 -4.48 20.16 7.31
CA LEU A 265 -5.14 18.93 7.74
C LEU A 265 -4.47 17.72 7.09
N PHE A 266 -4.33 16.64 7.87
CA PHE A 266 -3.70 15.40 7.46
C PHE A 266 -4.72 14.26 7.55
N PHE A 267 -4.99 13.63 6.42
CA PHE A 267 -5.98 12.56 6.28
C PHE A 267 -5.26 11.20 6.19
N PRO A 268 -5.34 10.39 7.25
CA PRO A 268 -4.81 9.03 7.22
C PRO A 268 -5.61 8.12 6.27
N ARG A 269 -5.06 6.95 5.98
CA ARG A 269 -5.67 5.92 5.14
C ARG A 269 -7.10 5.60 5.57
N GLY A 270 -8.00 5.48 4.59
CA GLY A 270 -9.40 5.13 4.81
C GLY A 270 -10.33 6.30 5.12
N VAL A 271 -9.82 7.54 5.23
CA VAL A 271 -10.62 8.73 5.53
C VAL A 271 -10.86 9.54 4.26
N ASP A 272 -12.13 9.65 3.86
CA ASP A 272 -12.59 10.49 2.76
C ASP A 272 -12.98 11.90 3.27
N LEU A 273 -13.08 12.85 2.34
CA LEU A 273 -13.55 14.21 2.62
C LEU A 273 -14.73 14.56 1.70
N ARG A 274 -15.86 14.92 2.28
CA ARG A 274 -17.01 15.49 1.57
C ARG A 274 -17.25 16.94 2.01
N ILE A 275 -17.28 17.85 1.05
CA ILE A 275 -17.61 19.27 1.30
C ILE A 275 -18.95 19.55 0.61
N GLU A 276 -19.98 19.76 1.40
CA GLU A 276 -21.35 19.88 0.89
C GLU A 276 -21.57 21.22 0.14
N LYS A 277 -22.68 21.27 -0.57
CA LYS A 277 -23.12 22.51 -1.22
C LYS A 277 -23.25 23.64 -0.20
N ASN A 278 -22.78 24.84 -0.56
CA ASN A 278 -22.71 26.02 0.32
C ASN A 278 -21.75 25.87 1.51
N ALA A 279 -20.92 24.84 1.52
CA ALA A 279 -19.80 24.72 2.46
C ALA A 279 -18.53 25.32 1.87
N LYS A 280 -17.75 26.00 2.70
CA LYS A 280 -16.45 26.56 2.32
C LYS A 280 -15.41 26.23 3.37
N LEU A 281 -14.40 25.46 2.99
CA LEU A 281 -13.22 25.18 3.81
C LEU A 281 -12.11 26.15 3.41
N ILE A 282 -11.66 26.97 4.36
CA ILE A 282 -10.81 28.12 4.11
C ILE A 282 -9.48 27.92 4.82
N SER A 283 -8.38 28.10 4.11
CA SER A 283 -7.04 28.07 4.70
C SER A 283 -6.82 29.28 5.61
N THR A 284 -6.25 29.05 6.80
CA THR A 284 -5.59 30.11 7.54
C THR A 284 -4.34 30.59 6.77
N VAL A 285 -3.82 31.74 7.18
CA VAL A 285 -2.55 32.26 6.66
C VAL A 285 -1.49 32.36 7.75
N ASP A 286 -1.67 31.58 8.82
CA ASP A 286 -0.68 31.45 9.89
C ASP A 286 0.36 30.38 9.53
N PRO A 287 1.64 30.75 9.33
CA PRO A 287 2.70 29.78 9.04
C PRO A 287 2.89 28.70 10.10
N ASN A 288 2.50 28.92 11.35
CA ASN A 288 2.64 27.97 12.45
C ASN A 288 1.64 26.80 12.33
N GLU A 289 0.53 27.00 11.62
CA GLU A 289 -0.45 25.94 11.35
C GLU A 289 -0.10 25.09 10.11
N PHE A 290 1.06 25.34 9.47
CA PHE A 290 1.52 24.63 8.29
C PHE A 290 2.97 24.15 8.48
N PRO A 291 3.18 23.00 9.12
CA PRO A 291 4.52 22.48 9.39
C PRO A 291 5.34 22.25 8.12
N VAL A 292 6.66 22.40 8.25
CA VAL A 292 7.64 22.10 7.18
C VAL A 292 8.02 20.63 7.28
N ILE A 293 7.65 19.86 6.28
CA ILE A 293 7.83 18.41 6.23
C ILE A 293 8.76 18.00 5.08
N PRO A 294 9.39 16.82 5.14
CA PRO A 294 10.00 16.20 3.98
C PRO A 294 8.93 15.95 2.92
N THR A 295 9.14 16.38 1.71
CA THR A 295 8.18 16.20 0.61
C THR A 295 8.87 16.36 -0.74
N ARG A 296 8.20 15.94 -1.80
CA ARG A 296 8.64 16.19 -3.16
C ARG A 296 7.96 17.44 -3.71
N PHE A 297 8.76 18.39 -4.20
CA PHE A 297 8.29 19.63 -4.80
C PHE A 297 9.08 19.91 -6.08
N GLU A 298 8.39 20.11 -7.21
CA GLU A 298 9.01 20.32 -8.53
C GLU A 298 10.01 19.21 -8.93
N GLY A 299 9.70 17.96 -8.58
CA GLY A 299 10.55 16.81 -8.89
C GLY A 299 11.75 16.60 -7.95
N ILE A 300 11.94 17.45 -6.96
CA ILE A 300 13.08 17.42 -6.03
C ILE A 300 12.62 17.09 -4.61
N GLU A 301 13.30 16.16 -3.95
CA GLU A 301 13.10 15.86 -2.53
C GLU A 301 13.68 17.00 -1.68
N LYS A 302 12.84 17.64 -0.89
CA LYS A 302 13.23 18.72 0.01
C LYS A 302 12.27 18.90 1.18
N ARG A 303 12.68 19.70 2.16
CA ARG A 303 11.75 20.16 3.19
C ARG A 303 10.97 21.37 2.68
N TRP A 304 9.64 21.24 2.71
CA TRP A 304 8.72 22.29 2.23
C TRP A 304 7.51 22.37 3.13
N ARG A 305 6.83 23.51 3.11
CA ARG A 305 5.57 23.68 3.83
C ARG A 305 4.54 22.67 3.31
N CYS A 306 3.88 21.95 4.22
CA CYS A 306 2.86 20.97 3.84
C CYS A 306 1.70 21.63 3.05
N ALA A 307 0.87 20.83 2.42
CA ALA A 307 -0.33 21.33 1.77
C ALA A 307 -1.40 21.72 2.80
N PHE A 308 -2.42 22.45 2.36
CA PHE A 308 -3.61 22.69 3.17
C PHE A 308 -4.31 21.37 3.51
N LEU A 309 -4.54 20.51 2.50
CA LEU A 309 -5.07 19.16 2.69
C LEU A 309 -4.04 18.13 2.23
N ASN A 310 -3.65 17.25 3.13
CA ASN A 310 -2.61 16.25 2.90
C ASN A 310 -3.22 14.84 3.02
N PHE A 311 -3.10 14.04 1.97
CA PHE A 311 -3.52 12.64 1.90
C PHE A 311 -2.29 11.79 1.66
N ASP A 312 -2.09 10.78 2.49
CA ASP A 312 -0.89 9.95 2.47
C ASP A 312 -1.24 8.48 2.54
N HIS A 313 -0.65 7.66 1.64
CA HIS A 313 -0.82 6.21 1.55
C HIS A 313 -2.30 5.76 1.60
N SER A 314 -3.18 6.45 0.86
CA SER A 314 -4.64 6.24 0.89
C SER A 314 -5.20 5.74 -0.44
N ASP A 315 -5.33 4.43 -0.59
CA ASP A 315 -5.91 3.80 -1.77
C ASP A 315 -7.37 4.21 -1.95
N GLY A 316 -7.72 4.67 -3.15
CA GLY A 316 -9.09 4.99 -3.53
C GLY A 316 -9.74 6.10 -2.70
N VAL A 317 -8.96 6.95 -2.03
CA VAL A 317 -9.46 8.10 -1.26
C VAL A 317 -10.29 9.03 -2.13
N LYS A 318 -11.37 9.55 -1.57
CA LYS A 318 -12.29 10.47 -2.25
C LYS A 318 -12.32 11.83 -1.57
N VAL A 319 -12.13 12.88 -2.37
CA VAL A 319 -12.33 14.27 -1.97
C VAL A 319 -13.40 14.83 -2.89
N TYR A 320 -14.63 15.02 -2.37
CA TYR A 320 -15.76 15.25 -3.24
C TYR A 320 -16.85 16.14 -2.63
N GLY A 321 -17.83 16.52 -3.45
CA GLY A 321 -18.98 17.33 -3.05
C GLY A 321 -19.19 18.52 -3.98
N GLU A 322 -19.97 19.51 -3.55
CA GLU A 322 -20.32 20.70 -4.32
C GLU A 322 -19.81 21.98 -3.66
N GLY A 323 -19.00 21.86 -2.61
CA GLY A 323 -18.49 22.98 -1.84
C GLY A 323 -17.21 23.59 -2.41
N VAL A 324 -16.60 24.46 -1.61
CA VAL A 324 -15.45 25.27 -1.99
C VAL A 324 -14.26 24.98 -1.07
N ILE A 325 -13.06 24.87 -1.64
CA ILE A 325 -11.78 24.89 -0.94
C ILE A 325 -11.06 26.20 -1.33
N ASP A 326 -10.78 27.05 -0.36
CA ASP A 326 -10.15 28.35 -0.56
C ASP A 326 -8.77 28.39 0.10
N GLY A 327 -7.73 28.42 -0.70
CA GLY A 327 -6.33 28.37 -0.23
C GLY A 327 -5.75 29.72 0.21
N LYS A 328 -6.51 30.83 0.16
CA LYS A 328 -6.07 32.17 0.55
C LYS A 328 -4.74 32.62 -0.08
N GLY A 329 -4.51 32.24 -1.33
CA GLY A 329 -3.23 32.44 -2.01
C GLY A 329 -2.79 33.89 -2.14
N VAL A 330 -3.74 34.83 -2.27
CA VAL A 330 -3.43 36.27 -2.34
C VAL A 330 -2.82 36.75 -1.03
N GLU A 331 -3.38 36.29 0.10
CA GLU A 331 -2.90 36.63 1.44
C GLU A 331 -1.57 35.94 1.73
N TRP A 332 -1.43 34.67 1.35
CA TRP A 332 -0.18 33.95 1.46
C TRP A 332 0.98 34.60 0.72
N LYS A 333 0.73 35.25 -0.42
CA LYS A 333 1.77 35.99 -1.17
C LYS A 333 2.35 37.18 -0.41
N LYS A 334 1.64 37.69 0.59
CA LYS A 334 2.10 38.81 1.41
C LYS A 334 2.96 38.39 2.60
N ILE A 335 3.01 37.09 2.91
CA ILE A 335 3.75 36.56 4.05
C ILE A 335 5.15 36.16 3.61
N PRO A 336 6.21 36.65 4.29
CA PRO A 336 7.56 36.17 4.07
C PRO A 336 7.68 34.70 4.50
N PHE A 337 8.13 33.81 3.61
CA PHE A 337 8.19 32.37 3.89
C PHE A 337 9.59 31.76 3.71
N GLY A 338 10.61 32.57 3.39
CA GLY A 338 11.98 32.10 3.23
C GLY A 338 12.12 30.90 2.30
N ASN A 339 12.94 29.93 2.69
CA ASN A 339 13.16 28.70 1.93
C ASN A 339 12.08 27.63 2.11
N SER A 340 11.09 27.86 2.96
CA SER A 340 10.03 26.86 3.27
C SER A 340 8.84 26.92 2.31
N GLY A 341 8.78 27.93 1.46
CA GLY A 341 7.75 28.12 0.45
C GLY A 341 6.33 28.34 0.98
N ARG A 342 5.38 28.41 0.06
CA ARG A 342 3.95 28.52 0.34
C ARG A 342 3.28 27.14 0.32
N PRO A 343 2.16 26.93 1.05
CA PRO A 343 1.46 25.65 1.02
C PRO A 343 0.82 25.39 -0.36
N ARG A 344 0.82 24.13 -0.79
CA ARG A 344 -0.07 23.67 -1.86
C ARG A 344 -1.50 23.57 -1.34
N LEU A 345 -2.49 23.54 -2.24
CA LEU A 345 -3.88 23.39 -1.83
C LEU A 345 -4.18 21.95 -1.39
N LEU A 346 -3.79 20.98 -2.21
CA LEU A 346 -3.89 19.55 -1.92
C LEU A 346 -2.56 18.83 -2.23
N CYS A 347 -2.30 17.77 -1.49
CA CYS A 347 -1.19 16.85 -1.75
C CYS A 347 -1.68 15.41 -1.56
N PHE A 348 -1.51 14.61 -2.62
CA PHE A 348 -1.72 13.17 -2.60
C PHE A 348 -0.35 12.51 -2.72
N THR A 349 0.05 11.79 -1.70
CA THR A 349 1.30 11.00 -1.67
C THR A 349 0.94 9.55 -1.61
N ASP A 350 1.33 8.77 -2.63
CA ASP A 350 1.02 7.33 -2.71
C ASP A 350 -0.45 7.01 -2.44
N CYS A 351 -1.32 7.62 -3.27
CA CYS A 351 -2.78 7.46 -3.20
C CYS A 351 -3.34 6.86 -4.51
N PRO A 352 -3.02 5.60 -4.83
CA PRO A 352 -3.51 4.97 -6.06
C PRO A 352 -5.04 4.96 -6.10
N GLY A 353 -5.61 5.32 -7.26
CA GLY A 353 -7.07 5.38 -7.43
C GLY A 353 -7.76 6.53 -6.69
N GLY A 354 -7.01 7.48 -6.10
CA GLY A 354 -7.55 8.68 -5.46
C GLY A 354 -8.35 9.54 -6.44
N LYS A 355 -9.48 10.10 -5.99
CA LYS A 355 -10.41 10.87 -6.83
C LYS A 355 -10.81 12.18 -6.19
N ILE A 356 -10.84 13.23 -7.02
CA ILE A 356 -11.41 14.54 -6.66
C ILE A 356 -12.59 14.79 -7.61
N SER A 357 -13.75 15.19 -7.08
CA SER A 357 -14.92 15.46 -7.90
C SER A 357 -15.88 16.49 -7.31
N GLY A 358 -16.46 17.30 -8.18
CA GLY A 358 -17.55 18.22 -7.89
C GLY A 358 -17.19 19.51 -7.14
N LEU A 359 -15.98 19.61 -6.58
CA LEU A 359 -15.53 20.74 -5.76
C LEU A 359 -15.02 21.91 -6.57
N LYS A 360 -15.21 23.11 -6.04
CA LYS A 360 -14.58 24.34 -6.51
C LYS A 360 -13.33 24.63 -5.68
N MET A 361 -12.17 24.65 -6.31
CA MET A 361 -10.89 24.98 -5.70
C MET A 361 -10.42 26.35 -6.17
N ILE A 362 -10.16 27.24 -5.23
CA ILE A 362 -9.81 28.64 -5.53
C ILE A 362 -8.64 29.13 -4.69
N ASN A 363 -8.00 30.19 -5.16
CA ASN A 363 -6.98 30.95 -4.43
C ASN A 363 -5.84 30.06 -3.91
N GLN A 364 -5.33 29.13 -4.71
CA GLN A 364 -4.16 28.35 -4.31
C GLN A 364 -2.94 29.24 -4.09
N ALA A 365 -2.21 29.01 -2.99
CA ALA A 365 -1.02 29.77 -2.64
C ALA A 365 0.22 29.32 -3.45
N SER A 366 0.24 28.07 -3.83
CA SER A 366 1.23 27.41 -4.70
C SER A 366 0.50 26.41 -5.59
N TRP A 367 1.17 25.83 -6.61
CA TRP A 367 0.57 24.92 -7.60
C TRP A 367 -0.51 23.98 -7.04
#